data_8fbd90774f0d287f818412735b880d18
#
_entry.id   8fbd90774f0d287f818412735b880d18
#
_cell.length_a   1.000
_cell.length_b   1.000
_cell.length_c   1.000
_cell.angle_alpha   90.00
_cell.angle_beta   90.00
_cell.angle_gamma   90.00
#
_symmetry.space_group_name_H-M   'P 1'
#
loop_
_entity.id
_entity.type
_entity.pdbx_description
1 polymer ?
#
loop_
_entity_poly.entity_id
_entity_poly.type
_entity_poly.pdbx_seq_one_letter_code
_entity_poly.pdbx_strand_id
1 'polypeptide(L)'
;LHYMLCHSLRLGTRDAKAWNVACDKVINDTLVDAKVGDPIDGGVYMDGARDFSAEDLYDEADADGPGPGGIGSDVGSPCDDGGQPLDDSQIHQLEAQAKIEAVQATKAAKAIGKLPGAIERLVDQLVNVSTPWHEILERFMIAKVKDGYSWKRPNRRFMASGMYLPGHDTKPQMGEIVIGVDMSGSIQQPELDMFNAHINRILHTCNPEKVTVVYCDYDVNSTVEYEPDDFPVTLKLQGGGGTRFKPVFDYIDQNGIEPEVVVYLTDGCGDTDFTTPHETVWLTTVSEDLEFGTVIKFEE
;
A
#
# COMPACT_ATOMS: atom_id res chain seq x y z
N LEU A 1 -7.41 9.93 -23.36
CA LEU A 1 -7.62 9.08 -22.18
C LEU A 1 -6.88 7.74 -22.30
N HIS A 2 -6.86 7.03 -23.47
CA HIS A 2 -6.12 5.77 -23.62
C HIS A 2 -4.67 5.85 -23.15
N TYR A 3 -3.94 6.89 -23.54
CA TYR A 3 -2.57 7.13 -23.10
C TYR A 3 -2.47 7.32 -21.57
N MET A 4 -3.37 8.14 -21.03
CA MET A 4 -3.41 8.42 -19.60
C MET A 4 -3.71 7.20 -18.74
N LEU A 5 -4.59 6.31 -19.21
CA LEU A 5 -4.95 5.04 -18.59
C LEU A 5 -3.97 3.91 -18.92
N CYS A 6 -2.93 4.19 -19.71
CA CYS A 6 -1.90 3.23 -20.13
C CYS A 6 -2.46 1.97 -20.80
N HIS A 7 -3.57 2.09 -21.56
CA HIS A 7 -4.28 0.94 -22.14
C HIS A 7 -3.40 0.10 -23.08
N SER A 8 -2.51 0.75 -23.85
CA SER A 8 -1.55 0.02 -24.72
C SER A 8 -0.55 -0.79 -23.91
N LEU A 9 -0.07 -0.27 -22.80
CA LEU A 9 0.91 -0.95 -21.93
C LEU A 9 0.28 -2.12 -21.17
N ARG A 10 -1.05 -2.04 -20.90
CA ARG A 10 -1.83 -3.03 -20.17
C ARG A 10 -2.43 -4.13 -21.08
N LEU A 11 -2.23 -4.06 -22.37
CA LEU A 11 -2.77 -5.05 -23.34
C LEU A 11 -2.30 -6.49 -23.00
N GLY A 12 -1.01 -6.68 -22.71
CA GLY A 12 -0.44 -7.99 -22.41
C GLY A 12 -0.64 -9.00 -23.55
N THR A 13 -1.15 -10.17 -23.21
CA THR A 13 -1.42 -11.28 -24.17
C THR A 13 -2.84 -11.30 -24.71
N ARG A 14 -3.67 -10.28 -24.44
CA ARG A 14 -5.08 -10.20 -24.82
C ARG A 14 -5.24 -9.92 -26.31
N ASP A 15 -6.41 -10.26 -26.87
CA ASP A 15 -6.74 -9.84 -28.22
C ASP A 15 -6.90 -8.32 -28.29
N ALA A 16 -6.19 -7.68 -29.24
CA ALA A 16 -6.13 -6.22 -29.32
C ALA A 16 -7.48 -5.58 -29.64
N LYS A 17 -8.36 -6.24 -30.41
CA LYS A 17 -9.68 -5.71 -30.78
C LYS A 17 -10.63 -5.77 -29.59
N ALA A 18 -10.72 -6.93 -28.95
CA ALA A 18 -11.54 -7.11 -27.77
C ALA A 18 -11.08 -6.19 -26.62
N TRP A 19 -9.76 -6.04 -26.45
CA TRP A 19 -9.19 -5.11 -25.51
C TRP A 19 -9.56 -3.65 -25.79
N ASN A 20 -9.49 -3.23 -27.06
CA ASN A 20 -9.90 -1.88 -27.46
C ASN A 20 -11.38 -1.62 -27.15
N VAL A 21 -12.26 -2.61 -27.43
CA VAL A 21 -13.69 -2.51 -27.08
C VAL A 21 -13.90 -2.30 -25.58
N ALA A 22 -13.20 -3.06 -24.73
CA ALA A 22 -13.28 -2.91 -23.28
C ALA A 22 -12.79 -1.53 -22.83
N CYS A 23 -11.66 -1.06 -23.37
CA CYS A 23 -11.12 0.27 -23.08
C CYS A 23 -12.07 1.39 -23.52
N ASP A 24 -12.69 1.25 -24.70
CA ASP A 24 -13.64 2.23 -25.22
C ASP A 24 -14.92 2.33 -24.38
N LYS A 25 -15.41 1.20 -23.85
CA LYS A 25 -16.56 1.20 -22.91
C LYS A 25 -16.26 2.12 -21.71
N VAL A 26 -15.08 1.96 -21.09
CA VAL A 26 -14.68 2.78 -19.93
C VAL A 26 -14.50 4.25 -20.29
N ILE A 27 -13.80 4.53 -21.40
CA ILE A 27 -13.50 5.90 -21.83
C ILE A 27 -14.76 6.64 -22.23
N ASN A 28 -15.62 6.05 -23.03
CA ASN A 28 -16.81 6.70 -23.54
C ASN A 28 -17.79 7.03 -22.42
N ASP A 29 -17.98 6.12 -21.45
CA ASP A 29 -18.80 6.39 -20.28
C ASP A 29 -18.21 7.51 -19.40
N THR A 30 -16.89 7.53 -19.21
CA THR A 30 -16.19 8.59 -18.48
C THR A 30 -16.35 9.95 -19.17
N LEU A 31 -16.26 10.02 -20.51
CA LEU A 31 -16.42 11.26 -21.27
C LEU A 31 -17.85 11.77 -21.22
N VAL A 32 -18.84 10.88 -21.29
CA VAL A 32 -20.25 11.24 -21.17
C VAL A 32 -20.55 11.82 -19.78
N ASP A 33 -20.08 11.17 -18.71
CA ASP A 33 -20.22 11.68 -17.34
C ASP A 33 -19.52 13.05 -17.16
N ALA A 34 -18.34 13.19 -17.73
CA ALA A 34 -17.58 14.45 -17.74
C ALA A 34 -18.19 15.55 -18.62
N LYS A 35 -19.21 15.24 -19.42
CA LYS A 35 -19.83 16.12 -20.43
C LYS A 35 -18.79 16.72 -21.40
N VAL A 36 -17.86 15.89 -21.85
CA VAL A 36 -16.80 16.25 -22.81
C VAL A 36 -17.15 15.71 -24.18
N GLY A 37 -17.60 16.58 -25.08
CA GLY A 37 -18.02 16.21 -26.43
C GLY A 37 -19.39 15.53 -26.49
N ASP A 38 -19.78 15.14 -27.70
CA ASP A 38 -20.99 14.36 -27.94
C ASP A 38 -20.64 12.89 -28.20
N PRO A 39 -21.50 11.92 -27.80
CA PRO A 39 -21.29 10.51 -28.10
C PRO A 39 -21.15 10.27 -29.60
N ILE A 40 -20.21 9.41 -29.99
CA ILE A 40 -19.98 9.06 -31.38
C ILE A 40 -21.06 8.05 -31.82
N ASP A 41 -21.78 8.36 -32.92
CA ASP A 41 -22.77 7.46 -33.49
C ASP A 41 -22.13 6.12 -33.90
N GLY A 42 -22.64 5.01 -33.34
CA GLY A 42 -22.07 3.66 -33.56
C GLY A 42 -20.82 3.36 -32.73
N GLY A 43 -20.44 4.24 -31.81
CA GLY A 43 -19.36 3.97 -30.83
C GLY A 43 -19.77 2.92 -29.80
N VAL A 44 -18.78 2.29 -29.20
CA VAL A 44 -18.99 1.34 -28.09
C VAL A 44 -19.36 2.15 -26.85
N TYR A 45 -20.49 1.83 -26.25
CA TYR A 45 -20.95 2.49 -25.01
C TYR A 45 -21.60 1.50 -24.05
N MET A 46 -21.26 1.60 -22.79
CA MET A 46 -21.88 0.83 -21.70
C MET A 46 -22.04 1.76 -20.50
N ASP A 47 -23.29 1.96 -20.05
CA ASP A 47 -23.58 2.77 -18.87
C ASP A 47 -23.01 2.15 -17.61
N GLY A 48 -22.31 2.95 -16.81
CA GLY A 48 -21.63 2.51 -15.59
C GLY A 48 -20.27 1.82 -15.83
N ALA A 49 -19.78 1.76 -17.07
CA ALA A 49 -18.48 1.14 -17.38
C ALA A 49 -17.29 1.84 -16.69
N ARG A 50 -17.43 3.11 -16.34
CA ARG A 50 -16.40 3.89 -15.61
C ARG A 50 -16.07 3.35 -14.21
N ASP A 51 -16.98 2.58 -13.62
CA ASP A 51 -16.82 2.00 -12.28
C ASP A 51 -16.05 0.66 -12.32
N PHE A 52 -15.73 0.17 -13.51
CA PHE A 52 -14.99 -1.06 -13.76
C PHE A 52 -13.63 -0.78 -14.41
N SER A 53 -12.68 -1.70 -14.22
CA SER A 53 -11.44 -1.67 -14.99
C SER A 53 -11.66 -2.21 -16.41
N ALA A 54 -10.78 -1.88 -17.35
CA ALA A 54 -10.86 -2.45 -18.69
C ALA A 54 -10.64 -3.97 -18.67
N GLU A 55 -9.91 -4.48 -17.69
CA GLU A 55 -9.70 -5.91 -17.45
C GLU A 55 -11.00 -6.63 -17.09
N ASP A 56 -11.84 -6.02 -16.25
CA ASP A 56 -13.12 -6.59 -15.81
C ASP A 56 -14.15 -6.64 -16.93
N LEU A 57 -14.03 -5.71 -17.90
CA LEU A 57 -14.93 -5.61 -19.06
C LEU A 57 -14.41 -6.33 -20.30
N TYR A 58 -13.22 -6.95 -20.22
CA TYR A 58 -12.64 -7.67 -21.33
C TYR A 58 -13.37 -8.99 -21.60
N ASP A 59 -13.87 -9.16 -22.84
CA ASP A 59 -14.46 -10.40 -23.32
C ASP A 59 -13.87 -10.74 -24.68
N GLU A 60 -13.29 -11.94 -24.83
CA GLU A 60 -12.73 -12.42 -26.11
C GLU A 60 -13.79 -12.52 -27.22
N ALA A 61 -15.07 -12.71 -26.87
CA ALA A 61 -16.17 -12.73 -27.82
C ALA A 61 -16.36 -11.37 -28.53
N ASP A 62 -15.90 -10.27 -27.94
CA ASP A 62 -15.94 -8.94 -28.57
C ASP A 62 -14.98 -8.82 -29.78
N ALA A 63 -14.01 -9.72 -29.95
CA ALA A 63 -13.10 -9.75 -31.10
C ALA A 63 -13.80 -10.12 -32.44
N ASP A 64 -14.84 -10.94 -32.34
CA ASP A 64 -15.61 -11.45 -33.51
C ASP A 64 -16.85 -10.59 -33.83
N GLY A 65 -17.17 -9.62 -32.95
CA GLY A 65 -18.31 -8.72 -33.18
C GLY A 65 -18.12 -7.80 -34.37
N PRO A 66 -19.22 -7.26 -34.94
CA PRO A 66 -19.11 -6.17 -35.89
C PRO A 66 -18.50 -4.97 -35.16
N GLY A 67 -17.18 -4.80 -35.35
CA GLY A 67 -16.49 -3.66 -34.76
C GLY A 67 -17.20 -2.37 -35.15
N PRO A 68 -17.36 -1.40 -34.23
CA PRO A 68 -17.96 -0.12 -34.55
C PRO A 68 -17.13 0.53 -35.65
N GLY A 69 -17.73 0.57 -36.83
CA GLY A 69 -17.38 1.32 -38.04
C GLY A 69 -15.94 1.83 -38.18
N GLY A 70 -14.95 0.96 -38.28
CA GLY A 70 -13.61 1.30 -38.81
C GLY A 70 -12.78 2.32 -38.01
N ILE A 71 -13.25 2.76 -36.85
CA ILE A 71 -12.53 3.64 -35.93
C ILE A 71 -12.05 2.73 -34.82
N GLY A 72 -10.84 2.19 -34.94
CA GLY A 72 -10.47 1.48 -33.73
C GLY A 72 -9.41 0.40 -33.86
N SER A 73 -8.18 0.87 -33.97
CA SER A 73 -7.03 0.18 -33.38
C SER A 73 -6.17 1.22 -32.67
N ASP A 74 -6.81 1.98 -31.76
CA ASP A 74 -6.12 3.04 -31.03
C ASP A 74 -5.20 2.47 -29.96
N VAL A 75 -5.44 1.20 -29.61
CA VAL A 75 -4.64 0.46 -28.65
C VAL A 75 -3.93 -0.69 -29.34
N GLY A 76 -2.65 -0.50 -29.65
CA GLY A 76 -1.77 -1.53 -30.21
C GLY A 76 -0.79 -2.07 -29.18
N SER A 77 -0.08 -3.15 -29.54
CA SER A 77 1.02 -3.66 -28.70
C SER A 77 2.09 -2.60 -28.56
N PRO A 78 2.61 -2.38 -27.35
CA PRO A 78 3.65 -1.39 -27.10
C PRO A 78 4.97 -1.83 -27.77
N CYS A 79 5.43 -1.03 -28.71
CA CYS A 79 6.67 -1.25 -29.45
C CYS A 79 7.55 0.00 -29.41
N ASP A 80 8.86 -0.18 -29.56
CA ASP A 80 9.80 0.91 -29.76
C ASP A 80 9.71 1.49 -31.20
N ASP A 81 10.48 2.52 -31.49
CA ASP A 81 10.57 3.14 -32.83
C ASP A 81 11.02 2.17 -33.93
N GLY A 82 11.59 1.02 -33.57
CA GLY A 82 12.03 -0.05 -34.43
C GLY A 82 11.01 -1.19 -34.60
N GLY A 83 9.86 -1.11 -33.92
CA GLY A 83 8.81 -2.14 -33.92
C GLY A 83 9.14 -3.36 -33.06
N GLN A 84 10.11 -3.27 -32.17
CA GLN A 84 10.43 -4.31 -31.18
C GLN A 84 9.51 -4.16 -29.96
N PRO A 85 9.02 -5.26 -29.36
CA PRO A 85 8.28 -5.20 -28.10
C PRO A 85 9.12 -4.52 -27.01
N LEU A 86 8.49 -3.67 -26.21
CA LEU A 86 9.14 -3.01 -25.07
C LEU A 86 9.47 -4.02 -23.97
N ASP A 87 10.58 -3.82 -23.29
CA ASP A 87 10.90 -4.56 -22.07
C ASP A 87 10.17 -3.99 -20.85
N ASP A 88 10.12 -4.75 -19.76
CA ASP A 88 9.39 -4.36 -18.53
C ASP A 88 9.89 -3.03 -17.94
N SER A 89 11.20 -2.74 -18.08
CA SER A 89 11.80 -1.49 -17.61
C SER A 89 11.32 -0.29 -18.42
N GLN A 90 11.21 -0.43 -19.73
CA GLN A 90 10.71 0.59 -20.63
C GLN A 90 9.20 0.82 -20.41
N ILE A 91 8.43 -0.24 -20.18
CA ILE A 91 7.01 -0.17 -19.84
C ILE A 91 6.82 0.65 -18.57
N HIS A 92 7.54 0.35 -17.48
CA HIS A 92 7.45 1.10 -16.24
C HIS A 92 7.86 2.57 -16.38
N GLN A 93 8.86 2.88 -17.23
CA GLN A 93 9.25 4.25 -17.49
C GLN A 93 8.13 5.03 -18.22
N LEU A 94 7.51 4.42 -19.21
CA LEU A 94 6.40 5.02 -19.96
C LEU A 94 5.16 5.22 -19.09
N GLU A 95 4.84 4.27 -18.22
CA GLU A 95 3.75 4.42 -17.24
C GLU A 95 4.00 5.59 -16.28
N ALA A 96 5.22 5.70 -15.75
CA ALA A 96 5.59 6.79 -14.88
C ALA A 96 5.50 8.14 -15.61
N GLN A 97 5.96 8.20 -16.85
CA GLN A 97 5.88 9.39 -17.67
C GLN A 97 4.44 9.78 -17.99
N ALA A 98 3.59 8.83 -18.37
CA ALA A 98 2.17 9.08 -18.64
C ALA A 98 1.44 9.65 -17.42
N LYS A 99 1.74 9.12 -16.21
CA LYS A 99 1.20 9.65 -14.94
C LYS A 99 1.66 11.09 -14.69
N ILE A 100 2.95 11.40 -14.90
CA ILE A 100 3.48 12.76 -14.73
C ILE A 100 2.80 13.73 -15.68
N GLU A 101 2.67 13.37 -16.96
CA GLU A 101 2.02 14.19 -17.99
C GLU A 101 0.53 14.39 -17.68
N ALA A 102 -0.19 13.36 -17.21
CA ALA A 102 -1.58 13.47 -16.78
C ALA A 102 -1.75 14.48 -15.63
N VAL A 103 -0.87 14.45 -14.62
CA VAL A 103 -0.86 15.43 -13.51
C VAL A 103 -0.61 16.84 -14.01
N GLN A 104 0.36 17.04 -14.89
CA GLN A 104 0.70 18.35 -15.43
C GLN A 104 -0.47 18.91 -16.24
N ALA A 105 -1.08 18.08 -17.10
CA ALA A 105 -2.25 18.47 -17.90
C ALA A 105 -3.44 18.84 -17.00
N THR A 106 -3.69 18.07 -15.94
CA THR A 106 -4.75 18.31 -14.96
C THR A 106 -4.53 19.62 -14.22
N LYS A 107 -3.30 19.89 -13.75
CA LYS A 107 -2.96 21.18 -13.11
C LYS A 107 -3.15 22.35 -14.05
N ALA A 108 -2.75 22.22 -15.31
CA ALA A 108 -2.93 23.26 -16.32
C ALA A 108 -4.43 23.51 -16.62
N ALA A 109 -5.22 22.44 -16.78
CA ALA A 109 -6.66 22.54 -17.01
C ALA A 109 -7.41 23.15 -15.81
N LYS A 110 -7.00 22.81 -14.58
CA LYS A 110 -7.54 23.38 -13.33
C LYS A 110 -7.23 24.87 -13.22
N ALA A 111 -6.04 25.31 -13.58
CA ALA A 111 -5.65 26.72 -13.59
C ALA A 111 -6.49 27.55 -14.57
N ILE A 112 -6.98 26.95 -15.66
CA ILE A 112 -7.85 27.61 -16.66
C ILE A 112 -9.34 27.48 -16.29
N GLY A 113 -9.68 26.72 -15.23
CA GLY A 113 -11.06 26.50 -14.79
C GLY A 113 -11.90 25.62 -15.74
N LYS A 114 -11.25 24.77 -16.54
CA LYS A 114 -11.89 23.91 -17.55
C LYS A 114 -11.76 22.40 -17.26
N LEU A 115 -11.42 22.03 -16.03
CA LEU A 115 -11.28 20.61 -15.67
C LEU A 115 -12.63 20.04 -15.22
N PRO A 116 -13.19 19.04 -15.93
CA PRO A 116 -14.35 18.30 -15.44
C PRO A 116 -14.01 17.51 -14.19
N GLY A 117 -14.90 17.51 -13.18
CA GLY A 117 -14.65 16.83 -11.91
C GLY A 117 -14.50 15.30 -12.03
N ALA A 118 -15.10 14.68 -13.05
CA ALA A 118 -14.91 13.25 -13.33
C ALA A 118 -13.47 12.93 -13.75
N ILE A 119 -12.87 13.80 -14.60
CA ILE A 119 -11.47 13.62 -15.03
C ILE A 119 -10.51 13.95 -13.88
N GLU A 120 -10.83 14.94 -13.03
CA GLU A 120 -10.05 15.22 -11.83
C GLU A 120 -9.98 13.97 -10.92
N ARG A 121 -11.13 13.37 -10.60
CA ARG A 121 -11.19 12.13 -9.79
C ARG A 121 -10.43 10.96 -10.42
N LEU A 122 -10.55 10.78 -11.73
CA LEU A 122 -9.84 9.72 -12.44
C LEU A 122 -8.32 9.92 -12.38
N VAL A 123 -7.82 11.15 -12.53
CA VAL A 123 -6.39 11.46 -12.40
C VAL A 123 -5.93 11.28 -10.96
N ASP A 124 -6.73 11.69 -9.98
CA ASP A 124 -6.42 11.49 -8.56
C ASP A 124 -6.32 9.98 -8.24
N GLN A 125 -7.18 9.14 -8.79
CA GLN A 125 -7.08 7.67 -8.66
C GLN A 125 -5.83 7.10 -9.34
N LEU A 126 -5.43 7.62 -10.50
CA LEU A 126 -4.21 7.17 -11.21
C LEU A 126 -2.92 7.60 -10.52
N VAL A 127 -2.94 8.74 -9.84
CA VAL A 127 -1.77 9.33 -9.16
C VAL A 127 -1.65 8.82 -7.74
N ASN A 128 -2.76 8.68 -7.07
CA ASN A 128 -2.85 8.02 -5.77
C ASN A 128 -2.82 6.50 -5.96
N VAL A 129 -1.74 5.98 -6.55
CA VAL A 129 -1.33 4.61 -6.26
C VAL A 129 -0.96 4.64 -4.78
N SER A 130 -1.92 4.33 -3.93
CA SER A 130 -1.65 4.18 -2.51
C SER A 130 -0.56 3.11 -2.40
N THR A 131 0.62 3.52 -1.94
CA THR A 131 1.66 2.54 -1.63
C THR A 131 1.03 1.55 -0.65
N PRO A 132 1.02 0.24 -0.94
CA PRO A 132 0.37 -0.71 -0.07
C PRO A 132 0.84 -0.53 1.37
N TRP A 133 -0.07 -0.52 2.32
CA TRP A 133 0.23 -0.26 3.73
C TRP A 133 1.42 -1.07 4.26
N HIS A 134 1.55 -2.31 3.82
CA HIS A 134 2.62 -3.22 4.24
C HIS A 134 4.01 -2.80 3.73
N GLU A 135 4.11 -2.14 2.57
CA GLU A 135 5.38 -1.58 2.08
C GLU A 135 5.78 -0.33 2.88
N ILE A 136 4.81 0.50 3.27
CA ILE A 136 5.06 1.67 4.11
C ILE A 136 5.55 1.21 5.48
N LEU A 137 4.87 0.23 6.08
CA LEU A 137 5.26 -0.37 7.35
C LEU A 137 6.63 -1.03 7.26
N GLU A 138 6.89 -1.81 6.21
CA GLU A 138 8.20 -2.46 6.00
C GLU A 138 9.34 -1.45 5.91
N ARG A 139 9.17 -0.37 5.13
CA ARG A 139 10.18 0.72 5.04
C ARG A 139 10.40 1.39 6.38
N PHE A 140 9.33 1.66 7.12
CA PHE A 140 9.41 2.26 8.45
C PHE A 140 10.20 1.35 9.40
N MET A 141 9.88 0.07 9.45
CA MET A 141 10.53 -0.92 10.31
C MET A 141 12.01 -1.12 9.93
N ILE A 142 12.32 -1.25 8.63
CA ILE A 142 13.72 -1.39 8.16
C ILE A 142 14.56 -0.16 8.52
N ALA A 143 13.98 1.05 8.47
CA ALA A 143 14.68 2.28 8.86
C ALA A 143 15.08 2.30 10.36
N LYS A 144 14.44 1.48 11.19
CA LYS A 144 14.73 1.33 12.61
C LYS A 144 15.74 0.23 12.92
N VAL A 145 16.04 -0.64 11.96
CA VAL A 145 17.07 -1.66 12.11
C VAL A 145 18.42 -0.99 12.27
N LYS A 146 19.06 -1.19 13.40
CA LYS A 146 20.36 -0.59 13.71
C LYS A 146 21.48 -1.51 13.25
N ASP A 147 22.50 -0.92 12.64
CA ASP A 147 23.78 -1.59 12.45
C ASP A 147 24.40 -1.87 13.82
N GLY A 148 24.29 -3.11 14.28
CA GLY A 148 24.84 -3.53 15.55
C GLY A 148 26.38 -3.46 15.57
N TYR A 149 26.94 -2.97 16.67
CA TYR A 149 28.34 -3.12 16.98
C TYR A 149 28.53 -4.19 18.03
N SER A 150 29.34 -5.20 17.75
CA SER A 150 29.59 -6.31 18.65
C SER A 150 31.04 -6.32 19.16
N TRP A 151 31.19 -6.45 20.49
CA TRP A 151 32.48 -6.68 21.11
C TRP A 151 32.98 -8.11 20.90
N LYS A 152 32.11 -9.07 20.52
CA LYS A 152 32.49 -10.45 20.21
C LYS A 152 33.39 -10.56 18.97
N ARG A 153 33.27 -9.60 18.06
CA ARG A 153 34.08 -9.51 16.83
C ARG A 153 34.72 -8.13 16.74
N PRO A 154 35.89 -7.94 17.39
CA PRO A 154 36.55 -6.63 17.35
C PRO A 154 36.99 -6.25 15.96
N ASN A 155 37.03 -4.95 15.70
CA ASN A 155 37.48 -4.39 14.44
C ASN A 155 38.99 -4.66 14.25
N ARG A 156 39.31 -5.63 13.39
CA ARG A 156 40.65 -6.10 13.13
C ARG A 156 41.60 -4.99 12.67
N ARG A 157 41.08 -3.95 12.07
CA ARG A 157 41.86 -2.82 11.55
C ARG A 157 42.55 -2.02 12.66
N PHE A 158 41.94 -1.94 13.83
CA PHE A 158 42.43 -1.21 14.99
C PHE A 158 43.18 -2.09 16.00
N MET A 159 43.03 -3.40 15.90
CA MET A 159 43.78 -4.33 16.78
C MET A 159 45.31 -4.22 16.62
N ALA A 160 45.78 -3.96 15.41
CA ALA A 160 47.19 -3.79 15.13
C ALA A 160 47.78 -2.53 15.80
N SER A 161 46.97 -1.53 16.13
CA SER A 161 47.37 -0.30 16.84
C SER A 161 47.11 -0.39 18.35
N GLY A 162 46.77 -1.58 18.87
CA GLY A 162 46.50 -1.78 20.29
C GLY A 162 45.13 -1.29 20.78
N MET A 163 44.29 -0.83 19.89
CA MET A 163 42.92 -0.38 20.24
C MET A 163 41.90 -1.51 20.03
N TYR A 164 41.21 -1.85 21.09
CA TYR A 164 40.11 -2.82 21.03
C TYR A 164 38.82 -2.06 20.82
N LEU A 165 38.35 -1.99 19.57
CA LEU A 165 37.09 -1.35 19.19
C LEU A 165 36.08 -2.42 18.73
N PRO A 166 34.76 -2.21 18.98
CA PRO A 166 33.76 -3.15 18.52
C PRO A 166 33.76 -3.18 16.97
N GLY A 167 33.53 -4.34 16.43
CA GLY A 167 33.31 -4.52 15.00
C GLY A 167 31.83 -4.46 14.64
N HIS A 168 31.51 -4.28 13.35
CA HIS A 168 30.16 -4.41 12.86
C HIS A 168 29.62 -5.82 13.12
N ASP A 169 28.44 -5.92 13.67
CA ASP A 169 27.73 -7.18 13.71
C ASP A 169 27.23 -7.55 12.30
N THR A 170 27.33 -8.81 11.95
CA THR A 170 26.96 -9.27 10.60
C THR A 170 25.45 -9.48 10.43
N LYS A 171 24.69 -9.30 11.49
CA LYS A 171 23.24 -9.40 11.48
C LYS A 171 22.66 -8.10 12.02
N PRO A 172 22.16 -7.21 11.16
CA PRO A 172 21.37 -6.10 11.62
C PRO A 172 20.17 -6.67 12.40
N GLN A 173 19.94 -6.15 13.59
CA GLN A 173 18.91 -6.61 14.49
C GLN A 173 18.10 -5.40 14.96
N MET A 174 16.79 -5.54 14.98
CA MET A 174 15.89 -4.56 15.55
C MET A 174 15.72 -4.82 17.03
N GLY A 175 15.52 -3.77 17.84
CA GLY A 175 15.21 -3.91 19.25
C GLY A 175 13.85 -4.57 19.48
N GLU A 176 13.35 -4.46 20.71
CA GLU A 176 12.02 -4.99 21.05
C GLU A 176 10.90 -4.25 20.31
N ILE A 177 9.90 -5.00 19.85
CA ILE A 177 8.71 -4.49 19.16
C ILE A 177 7.49 -4.82 20.02
N VAL A 178 6.59 -3.85 20.18
CA VAL A 178 5.27 -4.10 20.76
C VAL A 178 4.21 -4.02 19.67
N ILE A 179 3.34 -5.01 19.60
CA ILE A 179 2.19 -5.04 18.70
C ILE A 179 0.92 -4.93 19.55
N GLY A 180 0.26 -3.79 19.50
CA GLY A 180 -1.06 -3.59 20.07
C GLY A 180 -2.13 -4.08 19.10
N VAL A 181 -3.03 -4.93 19.57
CA VAL A 181 -4.16 -5.43 18.77
C VAL A 181 -5.43 -5.02 19.46
N ASP A 182 -6.20 -4.17 18.77
CA ASP A 182 -7.53 -3.78 19.20
C ASP A 182 -8.49 -4.98 19.04
N MET A 183 -9.19 -5.28 20.13
CA MET A 183 -10.11 -6.40 20.20
C MET A 183 -11.58 -5.95 20.02
N SER A 184 -11.78 -4.71 19.56
CA SER A 184 -13.11 -4.20 19.24
C SER A 184 -13.78 -5.03 18.14
N GLY A 185 -15.11 -5.10 18.13
CA GLY A 185 -15.87 -5.91 17.17
C GLY A 185 -15.81 -5.41 15.72
N SER A 186 -15.11 -4.31 15.46
CA SER A 186 -14.92 -3.72 14.13
C SER A 186 -13.82 -4.41 13.32
N ILE A 187 -12.83 -5.02 13.99
CA ILE A 187 -11.77 -5.79 13.28
C ILE A 187 -12.26 -7.21 13.05
N GLN A 188 -12.26 -7.63 11.79
CA GLN A 188 -12.69 -8.95 11.38
C GLN A 188 -11.53 -9.93 11.22
N GLN A 189 -11.82 -11.25 11.28
CA GLN A 189 -10.81 -12.28 11.17
C GLN A 189 -10.00 -12.24 9.86
N PRO A 190 -10.58 -11.95 8.67
CA PRO A 190 -9.80 -11.83 7.43
C PRO A 190 -8.76 -10.71 7.47
N GLU A 191 -9.09 -9.56 8.05
CA GLU A 191 -8.16 -8.43 8.22
C GLU A 191 -6.99 -8.81 9.12
N LEU A 192 -7.29 -9.50 10.23
CA LEU A 192 -6.27 -9.99 11.14
C LEU A 192 -5.35 -11.04 10.50
N ASP A 193 -5.90 -11.94 9.68
CA ASP A 193 -5.14 -12.97 8.98
C ASP A 193 -4.21 -12.34 7.93
N MET A 194 -4.69 -11.31 7.20
CA MET A 194 -3.88 -10.56 6.25
C MET A 194 -2.77 -9.79 6.96
N PHE A 195 -3.09 -9.08 8.05
CA PHE A 195 -2.08 -8.40 8.87
C PHE A 195 -1.04 -9.39 9.38
N ASN A 196 -1.47 -10.53 9.90
CA ASN A 196 -0.59 -11.57 10.43
C ASN A 196 0.39 -12.11 9.37
N ALA A 197 -0.08 -12.30 8.13
CA ALA A 197 0.77 -12.75 7.03
C ALA A 197 1.86 -11.71 6.69
N HIS A 198 1.48 -10.44 6.58
CA HIS A 198 2.42 -9.37 6.24
C HIS A 198 3.38 -9.04 7.38
N ILE A 199 2.89 -8.96 8.63
CA ILE A 199 3.75 -8.66 9.77
C ILE A 199 4.82 -9.73 9.97
N ASN A 200 4.48 -11.02 9.80
CA ASN A 200 5.46 -12.10 9.90
C ASN A 200 6.58 -11.98 8.84
N ARG A 201 6.24 -11.56 7.61
CA ARG A 201 7.25 -11.29 6.58
C ARG A 201 8.19 -10.15 7.00
N ILE A 202 7.62 -9.06 7.54
CA ILE A 202 8.38 -7.90 8.01
C ILE A 202 9.26 -8.27 9.21
N LEU A 203 8.72 -8.98 10.19
CA LEU A 203 9.47 -9.46 11.35
C LEU A 203 10.63 -10.37 10.97
N HIS A 204 10.44 -11.24 9.98
CA HIS A 204 11.52 -12.09 9.46
C HIS A 204 12.65 -11.25 8.82
N THR A 205 12.31 -10.13 8.17
CA THR A 205 13.28 -9.22 7.55
C THR A 205 14.03 -8.39 8.60
N CYS A 206 13.31 -7.87 9.60
CA CYS A 206 13.86 -6.97 10.63
C CYS A 206 14.56 -7.72 11.76
N ASN A 207 14.29 -9.01 11.95
CA ASN A 207 14.88 -9.88 12.97
C ASN A 207 14.90 -9.23 14.36
N PRO A 208 13.73 -8.93 14.98
CA PRO A 208 13.66 -8.26 16.28
C PRO A 208 14.20 -9.17 17.39
N GLU A 209 14.71 -8.55 18.47
CA GLU A 209 15.13 -9.27 19.68
C GLU A 209 13.97 -9.95 20.39
N LYS A 210 12.81 -9.28 20.42
CA LYS A 210 11.60 -9.73 21.07
C LYS A 210 10.38 -9.04 20.45
N VAL A 211 9.28 -9.77 20.38
CA VAL A 211 7.98 -9.22 19.98
C VAL A 211 6.97 -9.47 21.09
N THR A 212 6.42 -8.40 21.66
CA THR A 212 5.36 -8.47 22.67
C THR A 212 4.04 -8.09 22.04
N VAL A 213 3.10 -9.03 21.95
CA VAL A 213 1.74 -8.78 21.46
C VAL A 213 0.84 -8.49 22.64
N VAL A 214 0.17 -7.36 22.63
CA VAL A 214 -0.75 -6.90 23.67
C VAL A 214 -2.16 -6.78 23.09
N TYR A 215 -3.04 -7.61 23.57
CA TYR A 215 -4.46 -7.59 23.20
C TYR A 215 -5.22 -6.70 24.16
N CYS A 216 -5.89 -5.69 23.62
CA CYS A 216 -6.58 -4.67 24.41
C CYS A 216 -7.96 -4.38 23.82
N ASP A 217 -8.95 -4.23 24.69
CA ASP A 217 -10.23 -3.59 24.37
C ASP A 217 -10.42 -2.35 25.28
N TYR A 218 -11.07 -2.47 26.41
CA TYR A 218 -11.18 -1.43 27.43
C TYR A 218 -9.98 -1.46 28.39
N ASP A 219 -9.39 -2.65 28.59
CA ASP A 219 -8.19 -2.92 29.38
C ASP A 219 -7.33 -3.96 28.64
N VAL A 220 -6.11 -4.22 29.14
CA VAL A 220 -5.27 -5.28 28.60
C VAL A 220 -5.86 -6.65 28.96
N ASN A 221 -6.30 -7.40 27.95
CA ASN A 221 -6.94 -8.69 28.12
C ASN A 221 -5.92 -9.83 28.24
N SER A 222 -4.93 -9.80 27.38
CA SER A 222 -3.86 -10.82 27.36
C SER A 222 -2.62 -10.26 26.68
N THR A 223 -1.49 -10.86 27.03
CA THR A 223 -0.20 -10.53 26.41
C THR A 223 0.51 -11.83 26.03
N VAL A 224 1.20 -11.80 24.91
CA VAL A 224 1.99 -12.94 24.43
C VAL A 224 3.35 -12.41 23.98
N GLU A 225 4.40 -13.02 24.49
CA GLU A 225 5.76 -12.68 24.12
C GLU A 225 6.32 -13.75 23.18
N TYR A 226 7.03 -13.31 22.15
CA TYR A 226 7.69 -14.15 21.15
C TYR A 226 9.17 -13.79 21.09
N GLU A 227 10.01 -14.80 21.24
CA GLU A 227 11.44 -14.71 20.93
C GLU A 227 11.69 -15.08 19.46
N PRO A 228 12.87 -14.78 18.90
CA PRO A 228 13.16 -15.10 17.49
C PRO A 228 12.95 -16.56 17.10
N ASP A 229 13.10 -17.48 18.05
CA ASP A 229 12.90 -18.92 17.84
C ASP A 229 11.41 -19.33 17.84
N ASP A 230 10.51 -18.45 18.31
CA ASP A 230 9.07 -18.70 18.38
C ASP A 230 8.30 -18.22 17.12
N PHE A 231 8.98 -17.61 16.16
CA PHE A 231 8.34 -17.15 14.93
C PHE A 231 7.87 -18.31 14.06
N PRO A 232 6.73 -18.19 13.38
CA PRO A 232 5.90 -16.98 13.16
C PRO A 232 4.97 -16.63 14.31
N VAL A 233 4.74 -15.32 14.50
CA VAL A 233 3.74 -14.77 15.41
C VAL A 233 2.35 -15.16 14.93
N THR A 234 1.47 -15.55 15.83
CA THR A 234 0.07 -15.88 15.51
C THR A 234 -0.87 -15.01 16.31
N LEU A 235 -1.57 -14.11 15.64
CA LEU A 235 -2.57 -13.25 16.24
C LEU A 235 -3.93 -13.96 16.27
N LYS A 236 -4.69 -13.77 17.35
CA LYS A 236 -6.01 -14.38 17.53
C LYS A 236 -6.98 -13.36 18.07
N LEU A 237 -8.17 -13.27 17.50
CA LEU A 237 -9.26 -12.50 18.09
C LEU A 237 -9.71 -13.16 19.40
N GLN A 238 -9.76 -12.37 20.47
CA GLN A 238 -10.22 -12.81 21.79
C GLN A 238 -11.01 -11.67 22.44
N GLY A 239 -12.30 -11.67 22.36
CA GLY A 239 -13.12 -10.69 23.05
C GLY A 239 -14.05 -9.89 22.15
N GLY A 240 -14.50 -8.77 22.59
CA GLY A 240 -15.39 -7.83 21.92
C GLY A 240 -15.91 -6.86 22.97
N GLY A 241 -15.27 -5.71 23.09
CA GLY A 241 -15.60 -4.65 24.05
C GLY A 241 -15.47 -3.27 23.41
N GLY A 242 -15.37 -2.23 24.22
CA GLY A 242 -15.05 -0.89 23.76
C GLY A 242 -13.55 -0.73 23.50
N THR A 243 -13.16 0.38 22.85
CA THR A 243 -11.78 0.64 22.47
C THR A 243 -11.15 1.68 23.38
N ARG A 244 -10.02 1.36 24.00
CA ARG A 244 -9.11 2.31 24.67
C ARG A 244 -7.66 1.97 24.31
N PHE A 245 -6.90 2.97 23.87
CA PHE A 245 -5.51 2.77 23.46
C PHE A 245 -4.53 2.88 24.62
N LYS A 246 -4.82 3.76 25.58
CA LYS A 246 -3.94 4.05 26.70
C LYS A 246 -3.47 2.81 27.49
N PRO A 247 -4.30 1.79 27.78
CA PRO A 247 -3.87 0.63 28.57
C PRO A 247 -2.66 -0.11 28.01
N VAL A 248 -2.49 -0.14 26.68
CA VAL A 248 -1.30 -0.76 26.04
C VAL A 248 -0.04 0.01 26.41
N PHE A 249 -0.08 1.34 26.37
CA PHE A 249 1.06 2.18 26.71
C PHE A 249 1.33 2.16 28.21
N ASP A 250 0.29 2.17 29.05
CA ASP A 250 0.43 1.99 30.49
C ASP A 250 1.08 0.62 30.83
N TYR A 251 0.74 -0.43 30.07
CA TYR A 251 1.37 -1.75 30.21
C TYR A 251 2.86 -1.71 29.86
N ILE A 252 3.24 -1.04 28.77
CA ILE A 252 4.63 -0.86 28.34
C ILE A 252 5.42 -0.17 29.45
N ASP A 253 4.91 0.95 29.97
CA ASP A 253 5.58 1.74 31.01
C ASP A 253 5.69 0.97 32.35
N GLN A 254 4.64 0.27 32.77
CA GLN A 254 4.62 -0.51 34.02
C GLN A 254 5.58 -1.69 34.01
N ASN A 255 5.79 -2.32 32.86
CA ASN A 255 6.71 -3.44 32.72
C ASN A 255 8.13 -3.00 32.34
N GLY A 256 8.37 -1.68 32.18
CA GLY A 256 9.67 -1.14 31.82
C GLY A 256 10.15 -1.62 30.44
N ILE A 257 9.23 -1.82 29.51
CA ILE A 257 9.53 -2.19 28.13
C ILE A 257 9.99 -0.93 27.40
N GLU A 258 11.13 -1.00 26.72
CA GLU A 258 11.64 0.10 25.88
C GLU A 258 11.54 -0.33 24.39
N PRO A 259 10.35 -0.29 23.80
CA PRO A 259 10.16 -0.73 22.43
C PRO A 259 10.82 0.22 21.43
N GLU A 260 11.46 -0.32 20.40
CA GLU A 260 11.95 0.46 19.27
C GLU A 260 10.79 1.08 18.48
N VAL A 261 9.67 0.35 18.42
CA VAL A 261 8.41 0.80 17.81
C VAL A 261 7.23 0.07 18.42
N VAL A 262 6.12 0.79 18.55
CA VAL A 262 4.80 0.23 18.87
C VAL A 262 3.97 0.22 17.58
N VAL A 263 3.56 -0.95 17.11
CA VAL A 263 2.65 -1.10 15.96
C VAL A 263 1.26 -1.40 16.49
N TYR A 264 0.30 -0.53 16.25
CA TYR A 264 -1.05 -0.67 16.77
C TYR A 264 -2.06 -0.91 15.64
N LEU A 265 -2.74 -2.06 15.66
CA LEU A 265 -3.83 -2.40 14.75
C LEU A 265 -5.17 -2.04 15.38
N THR A 266 -5.94 -1.15 14.75
CA THR A 266 -7.21 -0.63 15.26
C THR A 266 -8.10 -0.10 14.12
N ASP A 267 -9.36 0.14 14.38
CA ASP A 267 -10.23 0.91 13.48
C ASP A 267 -10.01 2.44 13.61
N GLY A 268 -9.19 2.86 14.58
CA GLY A 268 -8.92 4.27 14.87
C GLY A 268 -10.00 4.97 15.69
N CYS A 269 -11.04 4.26 16.13
CA CYS A 269 -12.15 4.82 16.91
C CYS A 269 -11.89 4.67 18.41
N GLY A 270 -10.92 5.39 18.97
CA GLY A 270 -10.58 5.35 20.38
C GLY A 270 -10.06 6.67 20.92
N ASP A 271 -9.83 6.71 22.21
CA ASP A 271 -9.37 7.91 22.94
C ASP A 271 -7.85 8.05 22.83
N THR A 272 -7.38 9.13 22.20
CA THR A 272 -5.96 9.49 22.04
C THR A 272 -5.53 10.65 22.95
N ASP A 273 -6.38 11.11 23.89
CA ASP A 273 -6.05 12.21 24.81
C ASP A 273 -5.00 11.79 25.85
N PHE A 274 -3.84 11.32 25.35
CA PHE A 274 -2.66 11.03 26.17
C PHE A 274 -1.39 11.22 25.33
N THR A 275 -0.25 11.35 26.00
CA THR A 275 1.06 11.46 25.37
C THR A 275 1.92 10.27 25.76
N THR A 276 2.71 9.76 24.80
CA THR A 276 3.65 8.68 25.02
C THR A 276 5.02 9.04 24.44
N PRO A 277 6.12 8.63 25.09
CA PRO A 277 7.45 8.78 24.51
C PRO A 277 7.76 7.74 23.44
N HIS A 278 6.91 6.69 23.30
CA HIS A 278 7.14 5.57 22.42
C HIS A 278 6.76 5.91 20.99
N GLU A 279 7.65 5.61 20.06
CA GLU A 279 7.38 5.80 18.63
C GLU A 279 6.30 4.81 18.17
N THR A 280 5.18 5.34 17.69
CA THR A 280 3.97 4.56 17.41
C THR A 280 3.61 4.62 15.94
N VAL A 281 3.29 3.46 15.37
CA VAL A 281 2.68 3.31 14.05
C VAL A 281 1.27 2.77 14.21
N TRP A 282 0.31 3.54 13.78
CA TRP A 282 -1.08 3.17 13.76
C TRP A 282 -1.45 2.56 12.41
N LEU A 283 -1.95 1.34 12.43
CA LEU A 283 -2.57 0.69 11.27
C LEU A 283 -4.08 0.76 11.46
N THR A 284 -4.73 1.63 10.68
CA THR A 284 -6.15 1.94 10.85
C THR A 284 -6.96 1.48 9.66
N THR A 285 -8.17 0.93 9.91
CA THR A 285 -9.09 0.54 8.86
C THR A 285 -10.07 1.65 8.48
N VAL A 286 -10.38 2.57 9.40
CA VAL A 286 -11.43 3.59 9.21
C VAL A 286 -10.92 5.00 9.40
N SER A 287 -10.29 5.33 10.54
CA SER A 287 -9.95 6.71 10.92
C SER A 287 -8.48 7.04 10.64
N GLU A 288 -8.22 8.26 10.16
CA GLU A 288 -6.87 8.80 9.95
C GLU A 288 -6.54 9.91 10.98
N ASP A 289 -7.50 10.33 11.80
CA ASP A 289 -7.36 11.45 12.74
C ASP A 289 -6.89 10.96 14.12
N LEU A 290 -5.61 10.59 14.21
CA LEU A 290 -4.96 10.26 15.48
C LEU A 290 -3.94 11.35 15.84
N GLU A 291 -3.94 11.78 17.12
CA GLU A 291 -3.20 12.97 17.57
C GLU A 291 -1.68 12.80 17.56
N PHE A 292 -1.17 11.57 17.56
CA PHE A 292 0.28 11.28 17.55
C PHE A 292 0.63 10.01 16.78
N GLY A 293 1.91 9.85 16.47
CA GLY A 293 2.43 8.70 15.74
C GLY A 293 2.31 8.82 14.22
N THR A 294 2.70 7.75 13.53
CA THR A 294 2.56 7.64 12.07
C THR A 294 1.32 6.81 11.76
N VAL A 295 0.37 7.40 11.06
CA VAL A 295 -0.86 6.71 10.66
C VAL A 295 -0.68 6.10 9.28
N ILE A 296 -0.97 4.83 9.15
CA ILE A 296 -0.96 4.07 7.89
C ILE A 296 -2.34 3.45 7.73
N LYS A 297 -3.02 3.79 6.65
CA LYS A 297 -4.33 3.22 6.36
C LYS A 297 -4.19 1.79 5.86
N PHE A 298 -4.93 0.90 6.49
CA PHE A 298 -5.03 -0.50 6.14
C PHE A 298 -6.20 -0.65 5.14
N GLU A 299 -5.89 -0.74 3.85
CA GLU A 299 -6.86 -1.01 2.79
C GLU A 299 -6.65 -2.42 2.24
N GLU A 300 -7.76 -3.12 1.94
CA GLU A 300 -7.75 -4.42 1.27
C GLU A 300 -7.19 -4.34 -0.16
#